data_eac25b511361794eda199235e9482dfb
#
_entry.id   eac25b511361794eda199235e9482dfb
#
_cell.length_a   1.000
_cell.length_b   1.000
_cell.length_c   1.000
_cell.angle_alpha   90.00
_cell.angle_beta   90.00
_cell.angle_gamma   90.00
#
_symmetry.space_group_name_H-M   'P 1'
#
loop_
_entity.id
_entity.type
_entity.pdbx_description
1 polymer ?
#
loop_
_entity_poly.entity_id
_entity_poly.type
_entity_poly.pdbx_seq_one_letter_code
_entity_poly.pdbx_strand_id
1 'polypeptide(L)'
;RHKPYDKMAYELITATGKTAPGETEFNGAVNFLIDKVNEENASLATAATSRLFLGLQVQCTQCHNHPFNDWKQQKYWEMNAFFRQVRAFPGGMRGSNAAAELADQDFNGESGNIDEADLFFELRNGLIKVAYPVFVDGSEVERSGYVNVVNRRKVLADKIVESRYFSKAAVNRVWAHFLGYGFTNPVDDLGPHNIPTHPELLD
;
A
#
# COMPACT_ATOMS: atom_id res chain seq x y z
N ARG A 1 19.29 6.68 -14.62
CA ARG A 1 18.51 7.31 -15.69
C ARG A 1 17.55 6.35 -16.42
N HIS A 2 17.77 5.05 -16.37
CA HIS A 2 16.92 4.02 -17.00
C HIS A 2 16.51 2.96 -15.96
N LYS A 3 15.92 3.41 -14.84
CA LYS A 3 15.46 2.49 -13.81
C LYS A 3 14.20 1.78 -14.31
N PRO A 4 14.15 0.44 -14.28
CA PRO A 4 12.94 -0.33 -14.57
C PRO A 4 11.80 0.07 -13.63
N TYR A 5 10.56 0.02 -14.13
CA TYR A 5 9.38 0.48 -13.38
C TYR A 5 9.11 -0.37 -12.12
N ASP A 6 9.34 -1.67 -12.20
CA ASP A 6 9.26 -2.59 -11.06
C ASP A 6 10.24 -2.22 -9.94
N LYS A 7 11.49 -1.89 -10.31
CA LYS A 7 12.50 -1.44 -9.34
C LYS A 7 12.13 -0.10 -8.71
N MET A 8 11.57 0.81 -9.50
CA MET A 8 11.10 2.09 -8.97
C MET A 8 9.94 1.90 -8.00
N ALA A 9 8.94 1.07 -8.34
CA ALA A 9 7.81 0.78 -7.48
C ALA A 9 8.26 0.10 -6.18
N TYR A 10 9.13 -0.87 -6.27
CA TYR A 10 9.72 -1.55 -5.11
C TYR A 10 10.39 -0.56 -4.15
N GLU A 11 11.25 0.31 -4.68
CA GLU A 11 11.94 1.33 -3.87
C GLU A 11 10.96 2.31 -3.21
N LEU A 12 9.95 2.77 -3.92
CA LEU A 12 8.95 3.68 -3.36
C LEU A 12 8.18 3.06 -2.19
N ILE A 13 7.87 1.76 -2.26
CA ILE A 13 7.13 1.06 -1.22
C ILE A 13 8.03 0.73 -0.02
N THR A 14 9.31 0.37 -0.25
CA THR A 14 10.20 -0.14 0.79
C THR A 14 11.18 0.88 1.35
N ALA A 15 11.18 2.11 0.82
CA ALA A 15 12.13 3.14 1.22
C ALA A 15 12.13 3.39 2.72
N THR A 16 13.34 3.56 3.26
CA THR A 16 13.62 4.08 4.59
C THR A 16 14.65 5.19 4.50
N GLY A 17 14.76 6.04 5.52
CA GLY A 17 15.73 7.13 5.58
C GLY A 17 15.07 8.50 5.65
N LYS A 18 15.84 9.55 5.33
CA LYS A 18 15.49 10.95 5.54
C LYS A 18 15.09 11.68 4.27
N THR A 19 14.25 12.71 4.42
CA THR A 19 13.68 13.48 3.31
C THR A 19 14.59 14.59 2.80
N ALA A 20 15.52 15.13 3.62
CA ALA A 20 16.30 16.30 3.26
C ALA A 20 17.60 15.95 2.54
N PRO A 21 17.86 16.52 1.35
CA PRO A 21 19.14 16.39 0.67
C PRO A 21 20.30 16.90 1.53
N GLY A 22 21.41 16.15 1.54
CA GLY A 22 22.60 16.48 2.34
C GLY A 22 22.65 15.83 3.72
N GLU A 23 21.55 15.26 4.19
CA GLU A 23 21.54 14.45 5.39
C GLU A 23 22.16 13.07 5.15
N THR A 24 22.81 12.53 6.20
CA THR A 24 23.17 11.12 6.21
C THR A 24 21.88 10.31 6.11
N GLU A 25 21.86 9.27 5.26
CA GLU A 25 20.68 8.46 4.98
C GLU A 25 19.57 9.16 4.18
N PHE A 26 19.93 10.22 3.43
CA PHE A 26 18.98 10.83 2.49
C PHE A 26 18.47 9.80 1.48
N ASN A 27 17.16 9.71 1.36
CA ASN A 27 16.49 8.85 0.39
C ASN A 27 15.21 9.53 -0.13
N GLY A 28 15.26 10.06 -1.36
CA GLY A 28 14.11 10.76 -1.95
C GLY A 28 12.86 9.88 -2.14
N ALA A 29 13.01 8.54 -2.18
CA ALA A 29 11.88 7.63 -2.35
C ALA A 29 10.95 7.60 -1.11
N VAL A 30 11.43 7.98 0.08
CA VAL A 30 10.59 8.06 1.29
C VAL A 30 9.43 9.05 1.16
N ASN A 31 9.55 10.05 0.26
CA ASN A 31 8.49 11.03 0.02
C ASN A 31 7.20 10.42 -0.52
N PHE A 32 7.23 9.19 -1.02
CA PHE A 32 6.01 8.50 -1.43
C PHE A 32 5.10 8.15 -0.25
N LEU A 33 5.67 7.75 0.89
CA LEU A 33 4.90 7.26 2.04
C LEU A 33 4.94 8.18 3.27
N ILE A 34 5.92 9.08 3.38
CA ILE A 34 6.21 9.82 4.63
C ILE A 34 5.00 10.57 5.21
N ASP A 35 4.16 11.11 4.36
CA ASP A 35 2.95 11.86 4.71
C ASP A 35 1.69 10.97 4.85
N LYS A 36 1.81 9.68 4.59
CA LYS A 36 0.65 8.77 4.45
C LYS A 36 0.57 7.69 5.51
N VAL A 37 1.65 7.49 6.28
CA VAL A 37 1.73 6.33 7.18
C VAL A 37 1.25 6.62 8.60
N ASN A 38 1.35 7.85 9.08
CA ASN A 38 0.95 8.20 10.45
C ASN A 38 -0.53 8.60 10.56
N GLU A 39 -1.17 8.94 9.44
CA GLU A 39 -2.56 9.35 9.43
C GLU A 39 -3.50 8.14 9.30
N GLU A 40 -4.59 8.15 10.06
CA GLU A 40 -5.67 7.16 9.98
C GLU A 40 -5.17 5.70 9.92
N ASN A 41 -4.18 5.36 10.74
CA ASN A 41 -3.62 3.99 10.75
C ASN A 41 -3.05 3.54 9.38
N ALA A 42 -2.34 4.42 8.69
CA ALA A 42 -1.79 4.18 7.35
C ALA A 42 -2.85 3.95 6.25
N SER A 43 -4.07 4.44 6.43
CA SER A 43 -5.14 4.32 5.43
C SER A 43 -4.79 4.98 4.11
N LEU A 44 -4.15 6.15 4.15
CA LEU A 44 -3.68 6.85 2.94
C LEU A 44 -2.58 6.06 2.21
N ALA A 45 -1.66 5.42 2.94
CA ALA A 45 -0.63 4.57 2.34
C ALA A 45 -1.24 3.35 1.64
N THR A 46 -2.22 2.71 2.27
CA THR A 46 -2.96 1.58 1.70
C THR A 46 -3.67 1.98 0.43
N ALA A 47 -4.46 3.06 0.46
CA ALA A 47 -5.21 3.55 -0.68
C ALA A 47 -4.30 3.98 -1.84
N ALA A 48 -3.24 4.77 -1.55
CA ALA A 48 -2.32 5.27 -2.56
C ALA A 48 -1.54 4.12 -3.25
N THR A 49 -1.05 3.15 -2.48
CA THR A 49 -0.31 2.00 -3.00
C THR A 49 -1.19 1.09 -3.85
N SER A 50 -2.38 0.74 -3.36
CA SER A 50 -3.33 -0.09 -4.11
C SER A 50 -3.77 0.58 -5.41
N ARG A 51 -4.10 1.86 -5.36
CA ARG A 51 -4.53 2.64 -6.51
C ARG A 51 -3.40 2.81 -7.53
N LEU A 52 -2.19 3.18 -7.08
CA LEU A 52 -1.08 3.47 -7.99
C LEU A 52 -0.49 2.23 -8.63
N PHE A 53 -0.25 1.18 -7.85
CA PHE A 53 0.50 0.02 -8.33
C PHE A 53 -0.37 -1.17 -8.73
N LEU A 54 -1.59 -1.28 -8.19
CA LEU A 54 -2.51 -2.36 -8.53
C LEU A 54 -3.70 -1.90 -9.37
N GLY A 55 -3.91 -0.58 -9.51
CA GLY A 55 -5.08 -0.05 -10.20
C GLY A 55 -6.39 -0.38 -9.48
N LEU A 56 -6.37 -0.47 -8.15
CA LEU A 56 -7.51 -0.87 -7.33
C LEU A 56 -7.94 0.26 -6.40
N GLN A 57 -9.17 0.73 -6.56
CA GLN A 57 -9.78 1.74 -5.70
C GLN A 57 -10.41 1.06 -4.47
N VAL A 58 -9.61 0.81 -3.44
CA VAL A 58 -10.04 0.10 -2.23
C VAL A 58 -10.52 0.99 -1.10
N GLN A 59 -10.41 2.31 -1.23
CA GLN A 59 -10.64 3.26 -0.14
C GLN A 59 -12.05 3.17 0.45
N CYS A 60 -13.08 2.95 -0.38
CA CYS A 60 -14.45 2.80 0.10
C CYS A 60 -14.61 1.61 1.06
N THR A 61 -13.76 0.59 0.91
CA THR A 61 -13.84 -0.64 1.70
C THR A 61 -13.18 -0.53 3.07
N GLN A 62 -12.64 0.62 3.44
CA GLN A 62 -12.22 0.93 4.79
C GLN A 62 -13.37 0.82 5.80
N CYS A 63 -14.57 1.31 5.42
CA CYS A 63 -15.72 1.42 6.32
C CYS A 63 -16.84 0.41 6.05
N HIS A 64 -16.93 -0.16 4.84
CA HIS A 64 -17.98 -1.11 4.46
C HIS A 64 -17.55 -1.95 3.26
N ASN A 65 -18.26 -3.05 3.00
CA ASN A 65 -18.06 -3.81 1.77
C ASN A 65 -18.31 -2.95 0.54
N HIS A 66 -17.56 -3.18 -0.54
CA HIS A 66 -17.74 -2.43 -1.77
C HIS A 66 -19.18 -2.58 -2.30
N PRO A 67 -19.83 -1.49 -2.74
CA PRO A 67 -21.24 -1.54 -3.13
C PRO A 67 -21.50 -2.27 -4.46
N PHE A 68 -20.51 -2.37 -5.34
CA PHE A 68 -20.67 -2.88 -6.70
C PHE A 68 -19.82 -4.10 -7.03
N ASN A 69 -18.95 -4.56 -6.12
CA ASN A 69 -18.11 -5.72 -6.34
C ASN A 69 -17.92 -6.54 -5.06
N ASP A 70 -17.21 -7.67 -5.17
CA ASP A 70 -17.00 -8.60 -4.06
C ASP A 70 -15.89 -8.19 -3.07
N TRP A 71 -15.37 -6.97 -3.16
CA TRP A 71 -14.40 -6.47 -2.21
C TRP A 71 -15.04 -6.25 -0.84
N LYS A 72 -14.57 -7.01 0.12
CA LYS A 72 -15.02 -6.92 1.51
C LYS A 72 -14.15 -5.96 2.30
N GLN A 73 -14.71 -5.35 3.34
CA GLN A 73 -13.98 -4.54 4.31
C GLN A 73 -12.77 -5.30 4.89
N GLN A 74 -12.88 -6.61 5.10
CA GLN A 74 -11.80 -7.48 5.52
C GLN A 74 -10.56 -7.34 4.62
N LYS A 75 -10.72 -7.39 3.31
CA LYS A 75 -9.60 -7.29 2.34
C LYS A 75 -8.86 -5.96 2.42
N TYR A 76 -9.57 -4.87 2.73
CA TYR A 76 -8.94 -3.58 2.94
C TYR A 76 -7.99 -3.61 4.14
N TRP A 77 -8.47 -4.14 5.28
CA TRP A 77 -7.70 -4.18 6.50
C TRP A 77 -6.56 -5.20 6.44
N GLU A 78 -6.71 -6.28 5.68
CA GLU A 78 -5.63 -7.21 5.34
C GLU A 78 -4.51 -6.52 4.56
N MET A 79 -4.85 -5.70 3.56
CA MET A 79 -3.88 -4.86 2.84
C MET A 79 -3.27 -3.76 3.71
N ASN A 80 -4.06 -3.15 4.60
CA ASN A 80 -3.57 -2.15 5.55
C ASN A 80 -2.55 -2.73 6.53
N ALA A 81 -2.71 -3.97 6.93
CA ALA A 81 -1.81 -4.64 7.86
C ALA A 81 -0.35 -4.71 7.38
N PHE A 82 -0.08 -4.57 6.09
CA PHE A 82 1.28 -4.46 5.55
C PHE A 82 2.00 -3.18 5.95
N PHE A 83 1.27 -2.12 6.27
CA PHE A 83 1.83 -0.82 6.63
C PHE A 83 1.96 -0.59 8.13
N ARG A 84 1.63 -1.58 8.97
CA ARG A 84 1.62 -1.39 10.43
C ARG A 84 3.02 -1.36 11.07
N GLN A 85 4.04 -1.82 10.35
CA GLN A 85 5.44 -1.76 10.80
C GLN A 85 6.16 -0.47 10.42
N VAL A 86 5.58 0.42 9.61
CA VAL A 86 6.23 1.65 9.18
C VAL A 86 5.78 2.85 10.00
N ARG A 87 6.72 3.77 10.29
CA ARG A 87 6.47 5.02 11.00
C ARG A 87 7.18 6.17 10.32
N ALA A 88 6.52 7.32 10.30
CA ALA A 88 7.13 8.58 9.94
C ALA A 88 7.43 9.37 11.19
N PHE A 89 8.67 9.80 11.33
CA PHE A 89 9.14 10.66 12.40
C PHE A 89 9.24 12.08 11.86
N PRO A 90 8.51 13.05 12.44
CA PRO A 90 8.59 14.44 12.00
C PRO A 90 9.99 14.97 12.25
N GLY A 91 10.53 15.70 11.29
CA GLY A 91 11.78 16.41 11.42
C GLY A 91 11.60 17.65 12.30
N GLY A 92 12.02 17.60 13.57
CA GLY A 92 12.12 18.75 14.44
C GLY A 92 10.81 19.50 14.77
N MET A 93 10.91 20.62 15.51
CA MET A 93 9.78 21.52 15.78
C MET A 93 9.33 22.24 14.48
N ARG A 94 8.04 22.59 14.43
CA ARG A 94 7.45 23.39 13.33
C ARG A 94 8.30 24.62 13.06
N GLY A 95 8.90 24.70 11.86
CA GLY A 95 9.80 25.77 11.46
C GLY A 95 11.31 25.43 11.50
N SER A 96 11.68 24.23 11.96
CA SER A 96 13.05 23.74 11.78
C SER A 96 13.22 23.09 10.38
N ASN A 97 14.41 23.21 9.80
CA ASN A 97 14.77 22.53 8.56
C ASN A 97 15.17 21.05 8.78
N ALA A 98 14.79 20.47 9.92
CA ALA A 98 15.13 19.09 10.20
C ALA A 98 14.36 18.14 9.26
N ALA A 99 15.06 17.16 8.74
CA ALA A 99 14.51 16.15 7.84
C ALA A 99 13.50 15.26 8.58
N ALA A 100 12.37 14.99 7.95
CA ALA A 100 11.52 13.88 8.40
C ALA A 100 12.18 12.54 8.03
N GLU A 101 11.91 11.52 8.82
CA GLU A 101 12.47 10.18 8.64
C GLU A 101 11.35 9.14 8.52
N LEU A 102 11.52 8.21 7.60
CA LEU A 102 10.66 7.02 7.45
C LEU A 102 11.46 5.78 7.83
N ALA A 103 10.95 5.03 8.80
CA ALA A 103 11.61 3.80 9.26
C ALA A 103 10.61 2.68 9.52
N ASP A 104 11.10 1.44 9.39
CA ASP A 104 10.36 0.27 9.84
C ASP A 104 10.64 -0.01 11.31
N GLN A 105 9.61 -0.33 12.06
CA GLN A 105 9.65 -0.69 13.48
C GLN A 105 8.78 -1.91 13.75
N ASP A 106 9.15 -2.63 14.79
CA ASP A 106 8.35 -3.74 15.28
C ASP A 106 6.92 -3.28 15.62
N PHE A 107 5.96 -4.13 15.32
CA PHE A 107 4.53 -3.88 15.57
C PHE A 107 3.99 -4.92 16.54
N ASN A 108 3.65 -4.51 17.74
CA ASN A 108 3.19 -5.40 18.80
C ASN A 108 1.79 -6.01 18.58
N GLY A 109 1.14 -5.70 17.46
CA GLY A 109 -0.27 -5.98 17.30
C GLY A 109 -1.16 -5.06 18.15
N GLU A 110 -2.43 -5.02 17.87
CA GLU A 110 -3.39 -4.24 18.66
C GLU A 110 -3.84 -5.00 19.92
N SER A 111 -3.68 -6.34 19.95
CA SER A 111 -3.81 -7.15 21.16
C SER A 111 -2.60 -7.06 22.10
N GLY A 112 -1.48 -6.52 21.65
CA GLY A 112 -0.21 -6.53 22.37
C GLY A 112 0.60 -7.81 22.20
N ASN A 113 0.19 -8.71 21.31
CA ASN A 113 0.91 -9.93 20.98
C ASN A 113 1.74 -9.75 19.70
N ILE A 114 3.04 -9.55 19.85
CA ILE A 114 3.96 -9.30 18.72
C ILE A 114 4.11 -10.50 17.78
N ASP A 115 3.93 -11.71 18.27
CA ASP A 115 4.04 -12.93 17.44
C ASP A 115 2.84 -13.08 16.50
N GLU A 116 1.65 -12.65 16.93
CA GLU A 116 0.47 -12.58 16.08
C GLU A 116 0.41 -11.26 15.29
N ALA A 117 0.77 -10.15 15.94
CA ALA A 117 0.80 -8.81 15.38
C ALA A 117 -0.47 -8.46 14.58
N ASP A 118 -1.59 -8.71 15.22
CA ASP A 118 -2.94 -8.56 14.72
C ASP A 118 -3.38 -7.10 14.60
N LEU A 119 -4.40 -6.87 13.78
CA LEU A 119 -5.04 -5.58 13.59
C LEU A 119 -6.54 -5.75 13.77
N PHE A 120 -7.16 -4.88 14.57
CA PHE A 120 -8.60 -4.88 14.77
C PHE A 120 -9.29 -3.85 13.88
N PHE A 121 -10.48 -4.20 13.41
CA PHE A 121 -11.34 -3.28 12.72
C PHE A 121 -12.81 -3.55 13.03
N GLU A 122 -13.62 -2.50 12.97
CA GLU A 122 -15.02 -2.58 13.30
C GLU A 122 -15.89 -2.65 12.04
N LEU A 123 -16.82 -3.58 12.03
CA LEU A 123 -17.88 -3.64 11.02
C LEU A 123 -18.99 -2.62 11.36
N ARG A 124 -19.79 -2.22 10.37
CA ARG A 124 -20.90 -1.27 10.55
C ARG A 124 -21.94 -1.69 11.60
N ASN A 125 -22.00 -2.96 11.95
CA ASN A 125 -22.89 -3.49 12.99
C ASN A 125 -22.24 -3.53 14.39
N GLY A 126 -21.05 -2.93 14.57
CA GLY A 126 -20.32 -2.89 15.82
C GLY A 126 -19.50 -4.14 16.12
N LEU A 127 -19.50 -5.14 15.24
CA LEU A 127 -18.70 -6.34 15.44
C LEU A 127 -17.23 -6.08 15.11
N ILE A 128 -16.34 -6.35 16.07
CA ILE A 128 -14.89 -6.26 15.87
C ILE A 128 -14.38 -7.53 15.20
N LYS A 129 -13.54 -7.35 14.19
CA LYS A 129 -12.83 -8.42 13.49
C LYS A 129 -11.34 -8.22 13.53
N VAL A 130 -10.61 -9.29 13.25
CA VAL A 130 -9.16 -9.32 13.19
C VAL A 130 -8.72 -9.42 11.73
N ALA A 131 -7.66 -8.68 11.38
CA ALA A 131 -6.98 -8.77 10.11
C ALA A 131 -5.48 -9.02 10.31
N TYR A 132 -4.92 -9.78 9.40
CA TYR A 132 -3.50 -10.05 9.25
C TYR A 132 -3.07 -9.67 7.83
N PRO A 133 -1.76 -9.55 7.53
CA PRO A 133 -1.34 -9.26 6.17
C PRO A 133 -1.73 -10.38 5.20
N VAL A 134 -2.67 -10.08 4.31
CA VAL A 134 -3.08 -10.95 3.21
C VAL A 134 -3.12 -10.11 1.93
N PHE A 135 -2.46 -10.57 0.88
CA PHE A 135 -2.42 -9.85 -0.37
C PHE A 135 -3.74 -9.99 -1.15
N VAL A 136 -3.95 -9.15 -2.14
CA VAL A 136 -5.20 -9.07 -2.92
C VAL A 136 -5.61 -10.38 -3.61
N ASP A 137 -4.65 -11.26 -3.88
CA ASP A 137 -4.85 -12.60 -4.45
C ASP A 137 -5.23 -13.66 -3.42
N GLY A 138 -5.25 -13.29 -2.12
CA GLY A 138 -5.54 -14.19 -1.01
C GLY A 138 -4.30 -14.88 -0.42
N SER A 139 -3.09 -14.57 -0.91
CA SER A 139 -1.87 -15.13 -0.35
C SER A 139 -1.54 -14.51 1.01
N GLU A 140 -1.46 -15.36 2.02
CA GLU A 140 -1.12 -14.99 3.40
C GLU A 140 0.38 -14.71 3.55
N VAL A 141 0.71 -13.95 4.60
CA VAL A 141 2.08 -13.67 5.02
C VAL A 141 2.26 -14.22 6.43
N GLU A 142 3.49 -14.64 6.75
CA GLU A 142 3.84 -15.08 8.08
C GLU A 142 3.43 -14.04 9.13
N ARG A 143 2.76 -14.52 10.18
CA ARG A 143 2.34 -13.67 11.30
C ARG A 143 3.54 -13.37 12.16
N SER A 144 3.95 -12.15 12.18
CA SER A 144 4.99 -11.63 13.08
C SER A 144 4.96 -10.11 13.06
N GLY A 145 5.19 -9.50 14.20
CA GLY A 145 5.40 -8.07 14.30
C GLY A 145 6.87 -7.68 14.24
N TYR A 146 7.79 -8.64 14.37
CA TYR A 146 9.22 -8.37 14.29
C TYR A 146 9.66 -8.11 12.85
N VAL A 147 10.24 -6.94 12.60
CA VAL A 147 10.74 -6.53 11.27
C VAL A 147 11.86 -7.45 10.76
N ASN A 148 12.67 -8.00 11.67
CA ASN A 148 13.75 -8.93 11.33
C ASN A 148 13.27 -10.35 10.98
N VAL A 149 12.04 -10.72 11.36
CA VAL A 149 11.39 -11.98 10.97
C VAL A 149 10.67 -11.80 9.64
N VAL A 150 9.78 -10.82 9.59
CA VAL A 150 9.06 -10.46 8.36
C VAL A 150 8.95 -8.95 8.22
N ASN A 151 9.60 -8.38 7.21
CA ASN A 151 9.37 -6.99 6.83
C ASN A 151 8.17 -6.92 5.90
N ARG A 152 7.02 -6.52 6.44
CA ARG A 152 5.73 -6.54 5.74
C ARG A 152 5.71 -5.69 4.47
N ARG A 153 6.38 -4.53 4.46
CA ARG A 153 6.45 -3.68 3.27
C ARG A 153 7.30 -4.29 2.15
N LYS A 154 8.40 -4.98 2.49
CA LYS A 154 9.21 -5.70 1.50
C LYS A 154 8.42 -6.83 0.87
N VAL A 155 7.74 -7.63 1.69
CA VAL A 155 6.85 -8.70 1.20
C VAL A 155 5.74 -8.14 0.33
N LEU A 156 5.12 -7.00 0.74
CA LEU A 156 4.12 -6.33 -0.09
C LEU A 156 4.67 -5.89 -1.43
N ALA A 157 5.87 -5.29 -1.45
CA ALA A 157 6.50 -4.81 -2.67
C ALA A 157 6.82 -5.96 -3.64
N ASP A 158 7.34 -7.10 -3.13
CA ASP A 158 7.57 -8.31 -3.92
C ASP A 158 6.25 -8.81 -4.54
N LYS A 159 5.21 -8.98 -3.72
CA LYS A 159 3.89 -9.42 -4.19
C LYS A 159 3.27 -8.46 -5.21
N ILE A 160 3.44 -7.16 -5.04
CA ILE A 160 2.95 -6.15 -5.99
C ILE A 160 3.63 -6.31 -7.34
N VAL A 161 4.97 -6.33 -7.40
CA VAL A 161 5.70 -6.36 -8.68
C VAL A 161 5.53 -7.68 -9.43
N GLU A 162 5.24 -8.77 -8.72
CA GLU A 162 4.92 -10.07 -9.28
C GLU A 162 3.45 -10.22 -9.72
N SER A 163 2.59 -9.32 -9.24
CA SER A 163 1.15 -9.40 -9.51
C SER A 163 0.79 -9.01 -10.95
N ARG A 164 -0.15 -9.74 -11.54
CA ARG A 164 -0.78 -9.36 -12.81
C ARG A 164 -1.44 -7.98 -12.78
N TYR A 165 -1.87 -7.52 -11.61
CA TYR A 165 -2.44 -6.18 -11.46
C TYR A 165 -1.41 -5.08 -11.71
N PHE A 166 -0.15 -5.31 -11.33
CA PHE A 166 0.92 -4.33 -11.50
C PHE A 166 1.18 -3.99 -12.96
N SER A 167 1.37 -4.99 -13.81
CA SER A 167 1.58 -4.79 -15.24
C SER A 167 0.37 -4.15 -15.92
N LYS A 168 -0.84 -4.65 -15.61
CA LYS A 168 -2.09 -4.10 -16.14
C LYS A 168 -2.30 -2.64 -15.74
N ALA A 169 -2.10 -2.29 -14.47
CA ALA A 169 -2.22 -0.92 -13.98
C ALA A 169 -1.22 0.03 -14.67
N ALA A 170 0.03 -0.41 -14.83
CA ALA A 170 1.05 0.36 -15.52
C ALA A 170 0.70 0.59 -16.99
N VAL A 171 0.37 -0.47 -17.72
CA VAL A 171 -0.01 -0.41 -19.14
C VAL A 171 -1.24 0.47 -19.33
N ASN A 172 -2.29 0.24 -18.55
CA ASN A 172 -3.53 1.00 -18.68
C ASN A 172 -3.33 2.51 -18.46
N ARG A 173 -2.50 2.88 -17.47
CA ARG A 173 -2.20 4.28 -17.18
C ARG A 173 -1.32 4.93 -18.26
N VAL A 174 -0.29 4.23 -18.73
CA VAL A 174 0.58 4.73 -19.80
C VAL A 174 -0.22 4.87 -21.11
N TRP A 175 -1.04 3.89 -21.44
CA TRP A 175 -1.94 3.94 -22.57
C TRP A 175 -2.88 5.15 -22.50
N ALA A 176 -3.55 5.34 -21.36
CA ALA A 176 -4.43 6.47 -21.15
C ALA A 176 -3.71 7.83 -21.26
N HIS A 177 -2.47 7.90 -20.78
CA HIS A 177 -1.66 9.12 -20.88
C HIS A 177 -1.40 9.53 -22.33
N PHE A 178 -1.09 8.59 -23.20
CA PHE A 178 -0.77 8.89 -24.59
C PHE A 178 -2.00 8.98 -25.51
N LEU A 179 -3.05 8.21 -25.25
CA LEU A 179 -4.22 8.09 -26.13
C LEU A 179 -5.48 8.79 -25.59
N GLY A 180 -5.39 9.37 -24.38
CA GLY A 180 -6.48 10.15 -23.78
C GLY A 180 -7.46 9.35 -22.93
N TYR A 181 -7.54 8.02 -23.05
CA TYR A 181 -8.36 7.12 -22.24
C TYR A 181 -7.70 5.74 -22.14
N GLY A 182 -7.95 5.05 -21.02
CA GLY A 182 -7.44 3.71 -20.75
C GLY A 182 -8.37 2.61 -21.24
N PHE A 183 -7.96 1.36 -21.04
CA PHE A 183 -8.82 0.19 -21.24
C PHE A 183 -9.96 0.13 -20.24
N THR A 184 -9.75 0.69 -19.02
CA THR A 184 -10.80 0.92 -18.03
C THR A 184 -10.98 2.43 -17.79
N ASN A 185 -12.18 2.82 -17.39
CA ASN A 185 -12.48 4.18 -16.95
C ASN A 185 -13.28 4.13 -15.64
N PRO A 186 -12.73 4.61 -14.50
CA PRO A 186 -11.40 5.23 -14.33
C PRO A 186 -10.22 4.29 -14.59
N VAL A 187 -9.06 4.87 -14.98
CA VAL A 187 -7.83 4.11 -15.33
C VAL A 187 -7.21 3.34 -14.15
N ASP A 188 -7.54 3.73 -12.95
CA ASP A 188 -7.06 3.15 -11.70
C ASP A 188 -8.12 2.31 -10.98
N ASP A 189 -9.09 1.80 -11.75
CA ASP A 189 -10.15 0.91 -11.26
C ASP A 189 -10.23 -0.35 -12.14
N LEU A 190 -9.32 -1.28 -11.88
CA LEU A 190 -9.24 -2.61 -12.52
C LEU A 190 -10.09 -3.66 -11.78
N GLY A 191 -11.07 -3.21 -11.01
CA GLY A 191 -11.98 -4.11 -10.30
C GLY A 191 -12.87 -4.94 -11.24
N PRO A 192 -13.40 -6.07 -10.78
CA PRO A 192 -14.21 -6.98 -11.60
C PRO A 192 -15.51 -6.35 -12.13
N HIS A 193 -15.94 -5.24 -11.55
CA HIS A 193 -17.12 -4.47 -11.99
C HIS A 193 -16.82 -3.52 -13.16
N ASN A 194 -15.54 -3.28 -13.47
CA ASN A 194 -15.10 -2.37 -14.51
C ASN A 194 -14.34 -3.14 -15.60
N ILE A 195 -15.09 -3.75 -16.49
CA ILE A 195 -14.56 -4.63 -17.55
C ILE A 195 -13.77 -3.78 -18.56
N PRO A 196 -12.51 -4.13 -18.86
CA PRO A 196 -11.73 -3.45 -19.88
C PRO A 196 -12.41 -3.49 -21.26
N THR A 197 -12.27 -2.41 -22.03
CA THR A 197 -12.83 -2.33 -23.39
C THR A 197 -12.25 -3.38 -24.36
N HIS A 198 -10.98 -3.75 -24.13
CA HIS A 198 -10.25 -4.76 -24.92
C HIS A 198 -9.46 -5.64 -23.96
N PRO A 199 -10.10 -6.60 -23.27
CA PRO A 199 -9.43 -7.43 -22.27
C PRO A 199 -8.26 -8.22 -22.87
N GLU A 200 -8.38 -8.70 -24.12
CA GLU A 200 -7.36 -9.44 -24.85
C GLU A 200 -6.08 -8.64 -25.14
N LEU A 201 -6.14 -7.31 -25.09
CA LEU A 201 -4.96 -6.45 -25.25
C LEU A 201 -4.34 -6.08 -23.91
N LEU A 202 -5.11 -6.15 -22.82
CA LEU A 202 -4.65 -5.82 -21.49
C LEU A 202 -4.09 -7.04 -20.74
N ASP A 203 -4.45 -8.24 -21.11
CA ASP A 203 -3.95 -9.51 -20.59
C ASP A 203 -2.62 -9.89 -21.22
#